data_5a7eda114d01d7dffe4c018397120efa
#
_entry.id   5a7eda114d01d7dffe4c018397120efa
#
_cell.length_a   1.000
_cell.length_b   1.000
_cell.length_c   1.000
_cell.angle_alpha   90.00
_cell.angle_beta   90.00
_cell.angle_gamma   90.00
#
_symmetry.space_group_name_H-M   'P 1'
#
loop_
_entity.id
_entity.type
_entity.pdbx_description
1 polymer ?
#
loop_
_entity_poly.entity_id
_entity_poly.type
_entity_poly.pdbx_seq_one_letter_code
_entity_poly.pdbx_strand_id
1 'polypeptide(L)'
;PAMDRLHAADPAWAPGVTEPAKDVTMAFPVVGVVGARPVKEGAAVTNGQVVIELDKQLEQLDVERKKLARNLASGEFDRLSVLAKRNAISVSSEELDKKKAEFDIARVDLDLAAAVLRRRQLIAPFDGEVAVFHKDVGEKCEEQQPVVRIVDTRRCLMVANIEPRLAAGMRVGLKVAVEVDAGDAKVQRDATVTYVSPVVDAASGLLRIKAEFDNADGKVRPGVPGSIRLP
;
A
#
# COMPACT_ATOMS: atom_id res chain seq x y z
N PRO A 1 35.55 -31.42 44.65
CA PRO A 1 34.72 -30.30 44.27
C PRO A 1 34.36 -30.41 42.79
N ALA A 2 33.17 -30.93 42.56
CA ALA A 2 32.60 -31.04 41.23
C ALA A 2 32.16 -29.65 40.80
N MET A 3 32.81 -29.11 39.78
CA MET A 3 32.32 -27.93 39.07
C MET A 3 31.09 -28.32 38.29
N ASP A 4 29.96 -27.84 38.77
CA ASP A 4 28.65 -27.86 38.10
C ASP A 4 28.79 -27.10 36.79
N ARG A 5 28.90 -27.81 35.68
CA ARG A 5 28.78 -27.22 34.33
C ARG A 5 27.32 -26.82 34.20
N LEU A 6 27.05 -25.55 34.40
CA LEU A 6 25.81 -24.95 33.89
C LEU A 6 25.66 -25.34 32.41
N HIS A 7 24.79 -26.29 32.15
CA HIS A 7 24.29 -26.55 30.82
C HIS A 7 23.56 -25.26 30.38
N ALA A 8 24.21 -24.48 29.53
CA ALA A 8 23.50 -23.50 28.77
C ALA A 8 22.39 -24.29 28.00
N ALA A 9 21.14 -24.10 28.35
CA ALA A 9 20.03 -24.70 27.65
C ALA A 9 20.19 -24.36 26.15
N ASP A 10 20.14 -25.37 25.29
CA ASP A 10 20.11 -25.12 23.85
C ASP A 10 19.05 -24.07 23.55
N PRO A 11 19.37 -23.05 22.77
CA PRO A 11 18.45 -21.98 22.49
C PRO A 11 17.15 -22.56 21.90
N ALA A 12 16.06 -22.31 22.59
CA ALA A 12 14.76 -22.81 22.15
C ALA A 12 14.37 -22.10 20.83
N TRP A 13 13.94 -22.87 19.84
CA TRP A 13 13.40 -22.36 18.59
C TRP A 13 11.89 -22.48 18.60
N ALA A 14 11.19 -21.41 18.28
CA ALA A 14 9.75 -21.40 18.13
C ALA A 14 9.36 -21.45 16.66
N PRO A 15 8.46 -22.35 16.25
CA PRO A 15 8.02 -22.44 14.87
C PRO A 15 7.21 -21.22 14.46
N GLY A 16 7.30 -20.86 13.18
CA GLY A 16 6.59 -19.74 12.58
C GLY A 16 6.45 -19.90 11.08
N VAL A 17 5.86 -18.91 10.47
CA VAL A 17 5.67 -18.81 9.01
C VAL A 17 6.16 -17.45 8.55
N THR A 18 6.77 -17.40 7.38
CA THR A 18 7.22 -16.15 6.79
C THR A 18 6.07 -15.45 6.06
N GLU A 19 5.96 -14.14 6.24
CA GLU A 19 5.03 -13.26 5.51
C GLU A 19 5.84 -12.18 4.77
N PRO A 20 5.34 -11.62 3.65
CA PRO A 20 5.97 -10.44 3.05
C PRO A 20 5.83 -9.24 4.01
N ALA A 21 6.77 -8.30 3.96
CA ALA A 21 6.72 -7.11 4.83
C ALA A 21 5.47 -6.26 4.57
N LYS A 22 5.04 -6.20 3.30
CA LYS A 22 3.78 -5.57 2.90
C LYS A 22 3.03 -6.48 1.95
N ASP A 23 1.74 -6.58 2.18
CA ASP A 23 0.81 -7.40 1.39
C ASP A 23 -0.53 -6.69 1.32
N VAL A 24 -0.92 -6.29 0.12
CA VAL A 24 -2.17 -5.55 -0.11
C VAL A 24 -2.92 -6.15 -1.28
N THR A 25 -4.16 -6.54 -1.05
CA THR A 25 -5.11 -6.88 -2.10
C THR A 25 -5.96 -5.65 -2.38
N MET A 26 -5.92 -5.16 -3.61
CA MET A 26 -6.56 -3.94 -4.05
C MET A 26 -7.85 -4.24 -4.80
N ALA A 27 -8.83 -3.33 -4.65
CA ALA A 27 -10.12 -3.38 -5.30
C ALA A 27 -10.51 -2.00 -5.82
N PHE A 28 -11.33 -1.95 -6.87
CA PHE A 28 -11.87 -0.68 -7.32
C PHE A 28 -13.01 -0.20 -6.40
N PRO A 29 -13.07 1.10 -6.11
CA PRO A 29 -14.16 1.69 -5.34
C PRO A 29 -15.39 2.04 -6.23
N VAL A 30 -15.42 1.56 -7.47
CA VAL A 30 -16.48 1.81 -8.47
C VAL A 30 -16.62 0.61 -9.39
N VAL A 31 -17.81 0.37 -9.88
CA VAL A 31 -18.11 -0.65 -10.90
C VAL A 31 -17.55 -0.22 -12.26
N GLY A 32 -17.03 -1.17 -13.04
CA GLY A 32 -16.59 -0.92 -14.40
C GLY A 32 -16.04 -2.17 -15.08
N VAL A 33 -15.59 -2.02 -16.30
CA VAL A 33 -14.91 -3.08 -17.07
C VAL A 33 -13.43 -2.78 -17.10
N VAL A 34 -12.58 -3.79 -16.94
CA VAL A 34 -11.13 -3.64 -17.05
C VAL A 34 -10.77 -3.25 -18.47
N GLY A 35 -10.23 -2.04 -18.63
CA GLY A 35 -9.81 -1.50 -19.93
C GLY A 35 -8.37 -1.80 -20.29
N ALA A 36 -7.46 -1.77 -19.29
CA ALA A 36 -6.04 -2.03 -19.52
C ALA A 36 -5.33 -2.58 -18.27
N ARG A 37 -4.29 -3.36 -18.53
CA ARG A 37 -3.38 -3.93 -17.53
C ARG A 37 -1.93 -3.66 -17.97
N PRO A 38 -1.40 -2.46 -17.63
CA PRO A 38 -0.07 -2.04 -18.09
C PRO A 38 1.09 -2.89 -17.56
N VAL A 39 0.84 -3.62 -16.46
CA VAL A 39 1.84 -4.44 -15.75
C VAL A 39 1.44 -5.90 -15.83
N LYS A 40 2.42 -6.80 -15.85
CA LYS A 40 2.22 -8.26 -15.83
C LYS A 40 2.36 -8.82 -14.41
N GLU A 41 1.84 -10.03 -14.19
CA GLU A 41 2.14 -10.79 -12.96
C GLU A 41 3.65 -11.06 -12.85
N GLY A 42 4.15 -11.00 -11.63
CA GLY A 42 5.58 -11.13 -11.34
C GLY A 42 6.42 -9.89 -11.67
N ALA A 43 5.83 -8.83 -12.23
CA ALA A 43 6.58 -7.62 -12.53
C ALA A 43 6.75 -6.74 -11.30
N ALA A 44 7.92 -6.10 -11.19
CA ALA A 44 8.18 -5.08 -10.20
C ALA A 44 7.37 -3.82 -10.51
N VAL A 45 6.87 -3.17 -9.47
CA VAL A 45 6.12 -1.91 -9.53
C VAL A 45 6.67 -0.92 -8.51
N THR A 46 6.58 0.35 -8.85
CA THR A 46 6.97 1.46 -7.96
C THR A 46 5.75 2.14 -7.36
N ASN A 47 5.94 2.75 -6.20
CA ASN A 47 4.89 3.54 -5.54
C ASN A 47 4.33 4.61 -6.50
N GLY A 48 3.00 4.69 -6.62
CA GLY A 48 2.33 5.62 -7.54
C GLY A 48 2.17 5.11 -8.97
N GLN A 49 2.74 3.97 -9.34
CA GLN A 49 2.59 3.38 -10.67
C GLN A 49 1.19 2.80 -10.87
N VAL A 50 0.58 3.07 -12.02
CA VAL A 50 -0.71 2.47 -12.40
C VAL A 50 -0.50 0.99 -12.73
N VAL A 51 -1.27 0.13 -12.09
CA VAL A 51 -1.16 -1.34 -12.21
C VAL A 51 -2.28 -1.91 -13.08
N ILE A 52 -3.48 -1.40 -12.93
CA ILE A 52 -4.67 -1.80 -13.69
C ILE A 52 -5.66 -0.63 -13.79
N GLU A 53 -6.37 -0.55 -14.88
CA GLU A 53 -7.32 0.52 -15.15
C GLU A 53 -8.66 -0.06 -15.63
N LEU A 54 -9.76 0.58 -15.20
CA LEU A 54 -11.06 0.40 -15.83
C LEU A 54 -11.14 1.22 -17.12
N ASP A 55 -12.10 0.91 -17.97
CA ASP A 55 -12.50 1.84 -19.04
C ASP A 55 -12.86 3.18 -18.43
N LYS A 56 -12.19 4.22 -18.89
CA LYS A 56 -12.22 5.58 -18.34
C LYS A 56 -12.43 6.66 -19.40
N GLN A 57 -12.81 6.27 -20.61
CA GLN A 57 -12.93 7.18 -21.74
C GLN A 57 -13.91 8.33 -21.45
N LEU A 58 -15.05 8.02 -20.84
CA LEU A 58 -16.06 9.03 -20.50
C LEU A 58 -15.56 10.01 -19.44
N GLU A 59 -14.87 9.52 -18.42
CA GLU A 59 -14.29 10.35 -17.36
C GLU A 59 -13.16 11.24 -17.89
N GLN A 60 -12.37 10.74 -18.83
CA GLN A 60 -11.32 11.53 -19.49
C GLN A 60 -11.92 12.70 -20.28
N LEU A 61 -13.01 12.45 -21.04
CA LEU A 61 -13.71 13.48 -21.78
C LEU A 61 -14.39 14.50 -20.84
N ASP A 62 -14.92 14.05 -19.71
CA ASP A 62 -15.48 14.97 -18.71
C ASP A 62 -14.44 15.87 -18.07
N VAL A 63 -13.27 15.32 -17.72
CA VAL A 63 -12.12 16.12 -17.23
C VAL A 63 -11.71 17.17 -18.26
N GLU A 64 -11.62 16.80 -19.55
CA GLU A 64 -11.25 17.77 -20.60
C GLU A 64 -12.32 18.85 -20.76
N ARG A 65 -13.61 18.50 -20.75
CA ARG A 65 -14.74 19.45 -20.79
C ARG A 65 -14.66 20.45 -19.62
N LYS A 66 -14.45 19.96 -18.39
CA LYS A 66 -14.34 20.80 -17.18
C LYS A 66 -13.10 21.67 -17.19
N LYS A 67 -12.00 21.18 -17.76
CA LYS A 67 -10.78 21.95 -17.95
C LYS A 67 -10.98 23.13 -18.90
N LEU A 68 -11.70 22.93 -20.00
CA LEU A 68 -12.05 24.00 -20.92
C LEU A 68 -12.95 25.05 -20.25
N ALA A 69 -13.96 24.62 -19.49
CA ALA A 69 -14.84 25.52 -18.75
C ALA A 69 -14.08 26.36 -17.71
N ARG A 70 -13.16 25.73 -16.95
CA ARG A 70 -12.31 26.43 -15.98
C ARG A 70 -11.38 27.43 -16.66
N ASN A 71 -10.79 27.08 -17.82
CA ASN A 71 -9.92 28.00 -18.57
C ASN A 71 -10.70 29.22 -19.10
N LEU A 72 -11.93 29.03 -19.55
CA LEU A 72 -12.81 30.13 -19.98
C LEU A 72 -13.10 31.07 -18.80
N ALA A 73 -13.56 30.53 -17.68
CA ALA A 73 -13.88 31.30 -16.47
C ALA A 73 -12.64 32.05 -15.92
N SER A 74 -11.46 31.41 -15.92
CA SER A 74 -10.20 32.04 -15.54
C SER A 74 -9.89 33.23 -16.45
N GLY A 75 -9.99 33.05 -17.78
CA GLY A 75 -9.70 34.14 -18.73
C GLY A 75 -10.67 35.33 -18.63
N GLU A 76 -11.93 35.09 -18.26
CA GLU A 76 -12.90 36.16 -18.00
C GLU A 76 -12.58 36.91 -16.71
N PHE A 77 -12.32 36.20 -15.64
CA PHE A 77 -11.92 36.79 -14.36
C PHE A 77 -10.62 37.57 -14.48
N ASP A 78 -9.60 37.04 -15.14
CA ASP A 78 -8.30 37.70 -15.32
C ASP A 78 -8.46 39.00 -16.12
N ARG A 79 -9.25 39.00 -17.20
CA ARG A 79 -9.53 40.23 -17.99
C ARG A 79 -10.20 41.29 -17.14
N LEU A 80 -11.24 40.95 -16.39
CA LEU A 80 -11.93 41.89 -15.49
C LEU A 80 -11.01 42.40 -14.38
N SER A 81 -10.22 41.51 -13.78
CA SER A 81 -9.27 41.89 -12.72
C SER A 81 -8.21 42.90 -13.21
N VAL A 82 -7.73 42.74 -14.44
CA VAL A 82 -6.79 43.70 -15.08
C VAL A 82 -7.49 45.02 -15.36
N LEU A 83 -8.73 45.02 -15.85
CA LEU A 83 -9.52 46.22 -16.07
C LEU A 83 -9.80 46.99 -14.81
N ALA A 84 -10.21 46.28 -13.73
CA ALA A 84 -10.45 46.87 -12.41
C ALA A 84 -9.20 47.55 -11.82
N LYS A 85 -8.02 46.96 -12.04
CA LYS A 85 -6.74 47.53 -11.59
C LYS A 85 -6.35 48.79 -12.39
N ARG A 86 -6.70 48.85 -13.69
CA ARG A 86 -6.38 49.97 -14.54
C ARG A 86 -7.34 51.16 -14.39
N ASN A 87 -8.61 50.89 -14.15
CA ASN A 87 -9.65 51.90 -14.02
C ASN A 87 -10.76 51.40 -13.07
N ALA A 88 -10.68 51.78 -11.79
CA ALA A 88 -11.61 51.37 -10.75
C ALA A 88 -13.06 51.81 -11.00
N ILE A 89 -13.34 52.73 -11.91
CA ILE A 89 -14.70 53.22 -12.20
C ILE A 89 -15.42 52.33 -13.22
N SER A 90 -14.69 51.48 -13.97
CA SER A 90 -15.25 50.74 -15.11
C SER A 90 -15.71 49.32 -14.78
N VAL A 91 -15.41 48.77 -13.60
CA VAL A 91 -15.82 47.42 -13.18
C VAL A 91 -16.40 47.50 -11.77
N SER A 92 -17.62 46.99 -11.63
CA SER A 92 -18.25 46.84 -10.29
C SER A 92 -17.52 45.78 -9.46
N SER A 93 -17.37 46.01 -8.15
CA SER A 93 -16.86 44.99 -7.23
C SER A 93 -17.75 43.73 -7.25
N GLU A 94 -19.05 43.91 -7.36
CA GLU A 94 -20.02 42.80 -7.46
C GLU A 94 -19.78 41.94 -8.72
N GLU A 95 -19.49 42.55 -9.85
CA GLU A 95 -19.20 41.84 -11.10
C GLU A 95 -17.89 41.06 -11.01
N LEU A 96 -16.85 41.66 -10.40
CA LEU A 96 -15.58 41.01 -10.15
C LEU A 96 -15.74 39.80 -9.22
N ASP A 97 -16.50 39.96 -8.12
CA ASP A 97 -16.76 38.89 -7.15
C ASP A 97 -17.57 37.76 -7.78
N LYS A 98 -18.56 38.11 -8.64
CA LYS A 98 -19.33 37.11 -9.39
C LYS A 98 -18.42 36.29 -10.33
N LYS A 99 -17.55 36.94 -11.11
CA LYS A 99 -16.61 36.22 -12.02
C LYS A 99 -15.60 35.40 -11.27
N LYS A 100 -15.15 35.87 -10.10
CA LYS A 100 -14.31 35.08 -9.22
C LYS A 100 -15.03 33.81 -8.72
N ALA A 101 -16.27 33.93 -8.30
CA ALA A 101 -17.10 32.81 -7.85
C ALA A 101 -17.31 31.78 -9.00
N GLU A 102 -17.59 32.25 -10.23
CA GLU A 102 -17.72 31.39 -11.40
C GLU A 102 -16.40 30.61 -11.69
N PHE A 103 -15.27 31.26 -11.60
CA PHE A 103 -13.96 30.61 -11.74
C PHE A 103 -13.69 29.60 -10.62
N ASP A 104 -13.97 29.96 -9.36
CA ASP A 104 -13.77 29.05 -8.22
C ASP A 104 -14.65 27.81 -8.33
N ILE A 105 -15.91 27.95 -8.77
CA ILE A 105 -16.82 26.83 -9.03
C ILE A 105 -16.26 25.92 -10.14
N ALA A 106 -15.85 26.51 -11.27
CA ALA A 106 -15.30 25.74 -12.40
C ALA A 106 -14.00 25.00 -12.03
N ARG A 107 -13.19 25.56 -11.13
CA ARG A 107 -12.00 24.89 -10.59
C ARG A 107 -12.38 23.66 -9.76
N VAL A 108 -13.35 23.81 -8.84
CA VAL A 108 -13.82 22.69 -8.00
C VAL A 108 -14.47 21.60 -8.85
N ASP A 109 -15.22 21.97 -9.89
CA ASP A 109 -15.80 21.03 -10.85
C ASP A 109 -14.74 20.20 -11.58
N LEU A 110 -13.62 20.84 -12.00
CA LEU A 110 -12.50 20.14 -12.61
C LEU A 110 -11.84 19.18 -11.62
N ASP A 111 -11.61 19.62 -10.38
CA ASP A 111 -11.02 18.81 -9.33
C ASP A 111 -11.89 17.58 -9.02
N LEU A 112 -13.22 17.75 -9.01
CA LEU A 112 -14.18 16.66 -8.83
C LEU A 112 -14.09 15.65 -10.00
N ALA A 113 -14.14 16.13 -11.25
CA ALA A 113 -14.02 15.25 -12.43
C ALA A 113 -12.68 14.47 -12.42
N ALA A 114 -11.57 15.14 -12.07
CA ALA A 114 -10.28 14.49 -11.93
C ALA A 114 -10.26 13.45 -10.79
N ALA A 115 -10.95 13.69 -9.69
CA ALA A 115 -11.09 12.72 -8.60
C ALA A 115 -11.90 11.49 -9.04
N VAL A 116 -12.97 11.67 -9.81
CA VAL A 116 -13.76 10.57 -10.38
C VAL A 116 -12.91 9.74 -11.34
N LEU A 117 -12.12 10.38 -12.22
CA LEU A 117 -11.21 9.69 -13.13
C LEU A 117 -10.16 8.86 -12.38
N ARG A 118 -9.57 9.39 -11.28
CA ARG A 118 -8.60 8.64 -10.46
C ARG A 118 -9.17 7.36 -9.88
N ARG A 119 -10.48 7.31 -9.59
CA ARG A 119 -11.14 6.09 -9.07
C ARG A 119 -11.19 4.95 -10.08
N ARG A 120 -10.95 5.24 -11.37
CA ARG A 120 -10.84 4.24 -12.46
C ARG A 120 -9.45 3.61 -12.57
N GLN A 121 -8.52 3.96 -11.70
CA GLN A 121 -7.14 3.46 -11.73
C GLN A 121 -6.77 2.90 -10.36
N LEU A 122 -6.13 1.72 -10.34
CA LEU A 122 -5.44 1.22 -9.16
C LEU A 122 -3.95 1.49 -9.33
N ILE A 123 -3.40 2.20 -8.36
CA ILE A 123 -1.99 2.58 -8.30
C ILE A 123 -1.30 1.83 -7.16
N ALA A 124 -0.07 1.38 -7.39
CA ALA A 124 0.71 0.68 -6.38
C ALA A 124 0.94 1.58 -5.15
N PRO A 125 0.57 1.15 -3.93
CA PRO A 125 0.71 1.96 -2.71
C PRO A 125 2.14 1.96 -2.15
N PHE A 126 3.01 1.10 -2.67
CA PHE A 126 4.42 0.97 -2.30
C PHE A 126 5.20 0.27 -3.42
N ASP A 127 6.53 0.31 -3.34
CA ASP A 127 7.41 -0.46 -4.24
C ASP A 127 7.33 -1.94 -3.88
N GLY A 128 7.03 -2.78 -4.87
CA GLY A 128 6.85 -4.21 -4.67
C GLY A 128 6.72 -4.97 -5.99
N GLU A 129 6.06 -6.10 -5.93
CA GLU A 129 5.81 -6.98 -7.08
C GLU A 129 4.32 -7.33 -7.16
N VAL A 130 3.82 -7.48 -8.38
CA VAL A 130 2.45 -7.96 -8.60
C VAL A 130 2.42 -9.47 -8.37
N ALA A 131 1.77 -9.92 -7.31
CA ALA A 131 1.67 -11.34 -6.99
C ALA A 131 0.63 -12.06 -7.87
N VAL A 132 -0.54 -11.45 -8.06
CA VAL A 132 -1.63 -12.04 -8.85
C VAL A 132 -2.62 -10.97 -9.28
N PHE A 133 -3.18 -11.16 -10.48
CA PHE A 133 -4.39 -10.49 -10.92
C PHE A 133 -5.58 -11.44 -10.79
N HIS A 134 -6.67 -10.97 -10.21
CA HIS A 134 -7.93 -11.70 -10.10
C HIS A 134 -8.91 -11.35 -11.22
N LYS A 135 -8.54 -10.39 -12.09
CA LYS A 135 -9.35 -9.90 -13.19
C LYS A 135 -8.51 -9.67 -14.45
N ASP A 136 -9.06 -10.08 -15.58
CA ASP A 136 -8.46 -9.85 -16.90
C ASP A 136 -9.11 -8.68 -17.65
N VAL A 137 -8.43 -8.21 -18.71
CA VAL A 137 -8.95 -7.14 -19.58
C VAL A 137 -10.26 -7.59 -20.23
N GLY A 138 -11.27 -6.75 -20.20
CA GLY A 138 -12.63 -7.04 -20.68
C GLY A 138 -13.57 -7.60 -19.60
N GLU A 139 -13.07 -7.98 -18.44
CA GLU A 139 -13.92 -8.46 -17.34
C GLU A 139 -14.57 -7.32 -16.56
N LYS A 140 -15.79 -7.57 -16.08
CA LYS A 140 -16.48 -6.67 -15.18
C LYS A 140 -15.93 -6.78 -13.75
N CYS A 141 -15.68 -5.64 -13.12
CA CYS A 141 -15.35 -5.51 -11.70
C CYS A 141 -16.54 -4.91 -10.95
N GLU A 142 -16.91 -5.51 -9.84
CA GLU A 142 -17.83 -4.94 -8.86
C GLU A 142 -17.06 -4.12 -7.81
N GLU A 143 -17.77 -3.26 -7.08
CA GLU A 143 -17.17 -2.51 -5.99
C GLU A 143 -16.56 -3.44 -4.94
N GLN A 144 -15.37 -3.09 -4.44
CA GLN A 144 -14.64 -3.81 -3.38
C GLN A 144 -14.30 -5.28 -3.72
N GLN A 145 -14.51 -5.72 -4.96
CA GLN A 145 -14.08 -7.02 -5.42
C GLN A 145 -12.56 -7.05 -5.57
N PRO A 146 -11.84 -8.05 -5.01
CA PRO A 146 -10.39 -8.22 -5.21
C PRO A 146 -10.02 -8.23 -6.70
N VAL A 147 -9.03 -7.41 -7.06
CA VAL A 147 -8.59 -7.25 -8.46
C VAL A 147 -7.11 -7.58 -8.63
N VAL A 148 -6.25 -7.08 -7.75
CA VAL A 148 -4.81 -7.29 -7.83
C VAL A 148 -4.20 -7.34 -6.43
N ARG A 149 -3.23 -8.25 -6.24
CA ARG A 149 -2.44 -8.35 -5.01
C ARG A 149 -1.01 -7.91 -5.29
N ILE A 150 -0.50 -6.99 -4.48
CA ILE A 150 0.86 -6.46 -4.53
C ILE A 150 1.56 -6.79 -3.22
N VAL A 151 2.79 -7.28 -3.31
CA VAL A 151 3.60 -7.69 -2.16
C VAL A 151 4.98 -7.03 -2.20
N ASP A 152 5.55 -6.71 -1.03
CA ASP A 152 6.97 -6.36 -0.89
C ASP A 152 7.70 -7.55 -0.29
N THR A 153 8.47 -8.26 -1.12
CA THR A 153 9.22 -9.46 -0.75
C THR A 153 10.68 -9.19 -0.41
N ARG A 154 11.15 -7.94 -0.60
CA ARG A 154 12.54 -7.54 -0.26
C ARG A 154 12.81 -7.56 1.24
N ARG A 155 11.78 -7.43 2.04
CA ARG A 155 11.78 -7.66 3.47
C ARG A 155 10.68 -8.62 3.82
N CYS A 156 10.97 -9.50 4.78
CA CYS A 156 10.02 -10.51 5.22
C CYS A 156 9.84 -10.42 6.74
N LEU A 157 8.69 -10.89 7.18
CA LEU A 157 8.36 -11.04 8.59
C LEU A 157 8.37 -12.54 8.92
N MET A 158 9.08 -12.94 9.97
CA MET A 158 8.85 -14.20 10.63
C MET A 158 7.74 -13.99 11.64
N VAL A 159 6.62 -14.67 11.46
CA VAL A 159 5.45 -14.63 12.35
C VAL A 159 5.39 -15.92 13.13
N ALA A 160 5.59 -15.83 14.43
CA ALA A 160 5.54 -16.96 15.36
C ALA A 160 4.45 -16.74 16.42
N ASN A 161 3.74 -17.81 16.78
CA ASN A 161 2.84 -17.83 17.91
C ASN A 161 3.49 -18.69 18.99
N ILE A 162 3.84 -18.11 20.14
CA ILE A 162 4.62 -18.76 21.19
C ILE A 162 3.93 -18.70 22.54
N GLU A 163 4.26 -19.61 23.42
CA GLU A 163 3.75 -19.59 24.79
C GLU A 163 4.21 -18.30 25.53
N PRO A 164 3.32 -17.67 26.32
CA PRO A 164 3.64 -16.44 27.05
C PRO A 164 4.86 -16.55 27.96
N ARG A 165 5.11 -17.74 28.52
CA ARG A 165 6.30 -17.99 29.37
C ARG A 165 7.62 -17.88 28.58
N LEU A 166 7.62 -18.37 27.34
CA LEU A 166 8.78 -18.32 26.46
C LEU A 166 8.96 -16.93 25.84
N ALA A 167 7.91 -16.13 25.82
CA ALA A 167 7.92 -14.77 25.32
C ALA A 167 8.46 -13.73 26.33
N ALA A 168 8.73 -14.10 27.58
CA ALA A 168 9.06 -13.17 28.67
C ALA A 168 10.28 -12.26 28.37
N GLY A 169 11.23 -12.71 27.55
CA GLY A 169 12.38 -11.91 27.08
C GLY A 169 12.16 -11.16 25.79
N MET A 170 11.05 -11.38 25.09
CA MET A 170 10.77 -10.78 23.78
C MET A 170 10.28 -9.35 23.94
N ARG A 171 10.91 -8.42 23.22
CA ARG A 171 10.54 -7.01 23.18
C ARG A 171 10.81 -6.43 21.81
N VAL A 172 10.07 -5.42 21.42
CA VAL A 172 10.30 -4.67 20.18
C VAL A 172 11.72 -4.10 20.18
N GLY A 173 12.41 -4.24 19.05
CA GLY A 173 13.81 -3.85 18.88
C GLY A 173 14.84 -4.94 19.24
N LEU A 174 14.43 -6.07 19.81
CA LEU A 174 15.32 -7.18 20.09
C LEU A 174 15.82 -7.81 18.77
N LYS A 175 17.11 -8.01 18.66
CA LYS A 175 17.72 -8.79 17.56
C LYS A 175 17.64 -10.27 17.88
N VAL A 176 17.14 -11.05 16.94
CA VAL A 176 16.95 -12.49 17.05
C VAL A 176 17.43 -13.16 15.76
N ALA A 177 17.83 -14.42 15.85
CA ALA A 177 18.08 -15.22 14.66
C ALA A 177 16.77 -15.88 14.20
N VAL A 178 16.54 -15.91 12.90
CA VAL A 178 15.46 -16.68 12.28
C VAL A 178 16.08 -17.71 11.33
N GLU A 179 15.49 -18.90 11.29
CA GLU A 179 15.83 -19.95 10.36
C GLU A 179 14.62 -20.21 9.49
N VAL A 180 14.79 -20.12 8.18
CA VAL A 180 13.71 -20.25 7.19
C VAL A 180 13.99 -21.45 6.30
N ASP A 181 12.98 -22.27 6.06
CA ASP A 181 13.06 -23.38 5.13
C ASP A 181 12.83 -22.86 3.70
N ALA A 182 13.90 -22.71 2.96
CA ALA A 182 13.85 -22.23 1.57
C ALA A 182 13.70 -23.35 0.53
N GLY A 183 13.32 -24.53 0.96
CA GLY A 183 13.14 -25.73 0.12
C GLY A 183 14.37 -26.61 0.09
N ASP A 184 15.43 -26.21 -0.60
CA ASP A 184 16.66 -27.02 -0.70
C ASP A 184 17.63 -26.83 0.46
N ALA A 185 17.49 -25.74 1.22
CA ALA A 185 18.37 -25.41 2.32
C ALA A 185 17.66 -24.56 3.39
N LYS A 186 18.13 -24.70 4.61
CA LYS A 186 17.75 -23.77 5.68
C LYS A 186 18.59 -22.51 5.59
N VAL A 187 17.92 -21.37 5.55
CA VAL A 187 18.56 -20.05 5.47
C VAL A 187 18.43 -19.36 6.82
N GLN A 188 19.55 -19.05 7.44
CA GLN A 188 19.57 -18.23 8.66
C GLN A 188 19.66 -16.74 8.30
N ARG A 189 18.92 -15.92 9.04
CA ARG A 189 18.89 -14.46 8.93
C ARG A 189 18.88 -13.81 10.31
N ASP A 190 19.51 -12.66 10.40
CA ASP A 190 19.32 -11.77 11.54
C ASP A 190 18.01 -11.01 11.35
N ALA A 191 17.15 -11.04 12.36
CA ALA A 191 15.86 -10.37 12.36
C ALA A 191 15.75 -9.43 13.55
N THR A 192 14.92 -8.42 13.42
CA THR A 192 14.57 -7.51 14.51
C THR A 192 13.09 -7.69 14.85
N VAL A 193 12.79 -7.90 16.12
CA VAL A 193 11.39 -7.99 16.59
C VAL A 193 10.73 -6.64 16.39
N THR A 194 9.69 -6.60 15.56
CA THR A 194 8.91 -5.40 15.25
C THR A 194 7.58 -5.35 15.99
N TYR A 195 7.09 -6.51 16.41
CA TYR A 195 5.81 -6.59 17.09
C TYR A 195 5.80 -7.75 18.10
N VAL A 196 5.27 -7.48 19.29
CA VAL A 196 4.90 -8.46 20.31
C VAL A 196 3.46 -8.15 20.69
N SER A 197 2.57 -9.13 20.56
CA SER A 197 1.15 -8.93 20.90
C SER A 197 1.00 -8.52 22.37
N PRO A 198 0.22 -7.49 22.68
CA PRO A 198 -0.09 -7.13 24.06
C PRO A 198 -1.14 -8.07 24.69
N VAL A 199 -1.76 -8.95 23.90
CA VAL A 199 -2.83 -9.86 24.31
C VAL A 199 -2.51 -11.27 23.87
N VAL A 200 -2.74 -12.23 24.77
CA VAL A 200 -2.69 -13.66 24.46
C VAL A 200 -3.98 -14.04 23.75
N ASP A 201 -3.87 -14.76 22.64
CA ASP A 201 -5.03 -15.29 21.94
C ASP A 201 -5.76 -16.32 22.81
N ALA A 202 -7.03 -16.05 23.11
CA ALA A 202 -7.80 -16.86 24.05
C ALA A 202 -8.11 -18.27 23.53
N ALA A 203 -8.11 -18.48 22.20
CA ALA A 203 -8.41 -19.78 21.61
C ALA A 203 -7.19 -20.71 21.62
N SER A 204 -6.00 -20.16 21.33
CA SER A 204 -4.76 -20.92 21.25
C SER A 204 -3.92 -20.86 22.53
N GLY A 205 -4.12 -19.86 23.39
CA GLY A 205 -3.25 -19.58 24.54
C GLY A 205 -1.87 -19.04 24.17
N LEU A 206 -1.66 -18.62 22.91
CA LEU A 206 -0.37 -18.21 22.38
C LEU A 206 -0.27 -16.69 22.20
N LEU A 207 0.96 -16.20 22.21
CA LEU A 207 1.32 -14.80 21.96
C LEU A 207 1.96 -14.66 20.58
N ARG A 208 1.42 -13.76 19.76
CA ARG A 208 1.97 -13.51 18.42
C ARG A 208 3.15 -12.56 18.47
N ILE A 209 4.23 -12.96 17.80
CA ILE A 209 5.44 -12.16 17.62
C ILE A 209 5.71 -12.03 16.13
N LYS A 210 6.19 -10.85 15.71
CA LYS A 210 6.71 -10.63 14.35
C LYS A 210 8.13 -10.10 14.44
N ALA A 211 9.03 -10.72 13.66
CA ALA A 211 10.41 -10.27 13.50
C ALA A 211 10.70 -10.04 12.03
N GLU A 212 11.18 -8.82 11.70
CA GLU A 212 11.50 -8.42 10.32
C GLU A 212 12.95 -8.76 10.00
N PHE A 213 13.18 -9.34 8.82
CA PHE A 213 14.50 -9.64 8.28
C PHE A 213 14.63 -9.20 6.82
N ASP A 214 15.88 -8.94 6.40
CA ASP A 214 16.19 -8.57 5.03
C ASP A 214 16.16 -9.79 4.10
N ASN A 215 15.56 -9.61 2.92
CA ASN A 215 15.47 -10.61 1.85
C ASN A 215 15.76 -9.98 0.48
N ALA A 216 16.64 -8.98 0.43
CA ALA A 216 17.00 -8.31 -0.82
C ALA A 216 17.63 -9.27 -1.85
N ASP A 217 18.20 -10.40 -1.40
CA ASP A 217 18.73 -11.46 -2.26
C ASP A 217 17.64 -12.39 -2.87
N GLY A 218 16.37 -12.24 -2.46
CA GLY A 218 15.23 -13.00 -2.98
C GLY A 218 15.25 -14.50 -2.68
N LYS A 219 16.10 -14.96 -1.77
CA LYS A 219 16.25 -16.41 -1.48
C LYS A 219 15.07 -16.99 -0.72
N VAL A 220 14.39 -16.17 0.08
CA VAL A 220 13.21 -16.59 0.82
C VAL A 220 11.95 -16.18 0.06
N ARG A 221 11.11 -17.14 -0.26
CA ARG A 221 9.75 -16.87 -0.76
C ARG A 221 8.81 -16.79 0.43
N PRO A 222 8.17 -15.63 0.72
CA PRO A 222 7.21 -15.54 1.82
C PRO A 222 6.11 -16.61 1.70
N GLY A 223 5.64 -17.10 2.84
CA GLY A 223 4.68 -18.20 2.92
C GLY A 223 5.29 -19.54 3.33
N VAL A 224 6.62 -19.63 3.43
CA VAL A 224 7.31 -20.86 3.85
C VAL A 224 7.46 -20.93 5.37
N PRO A 225 7.51 -22.16 5.95
CA PRO A 225 7.76 -22.34 7.36
C PRO A 225 9.17 -21.93 7.76
N GLY A 226 9.33 -21.65 9.04
CA GLY A 226 10.61 -21.34 9.65
C GLY A 226 10.50 -21.33 11.16
N SER A 227 11.55 -20.83 11.81
CA SER A 227 11.59 -20.73 13.25
C SER A 227 12.33 -19.45 13.70
N ILE A 228 11.97 -18.97 14.87
CA ILE A 228 12.60 -17.83 15.53
C ILE A 228 13.32 -18.31 16.78
N ARG A 229 14.55 -17.86 16.99
CA ARG A 229 15.34 -18.16 18.18
C ARG A 229 14.82 -17.34 19.35
N LEU A 230 14.49 -18.01 20.43
CA LEU A 230 14.09 -17.39 21.68
C LEU A 230 15.34 -16.95 22.49
N PRO A 231 15.23 -15.86 23.27
CA PRO A 231 16.35 -15.35 24.09
C PRO A 231 16.73 -16.26 25.23
#